data_bad008c645dce989965ea94619d0d843
#
_entry.id   bad008c645dce989965ea94619d0d843
#
_cell.length_a   1.000
_cell.length_b   1.000
_cell.length_c   1.000
_cell.angle_alpha   90.00
_cell.angle_beta   90.00
_cell.angle_gamma   90.00
#
_symmetry.space_group_name_H-M   'P 1'
#
loop_
_entity.id
_entity.type
_entity.pdbx_description
1 polymer ?
#
loop_
_entity_poly.entity_id
_entity_poly.type
_entity_poly.pdbx_seq_one_letter_code
_entity_poly.pdbx_strand_id
1 'polypeptide(L)'
;NAANAGYAGISHDAFRPAADAKSDMVLNGITTDRLADRRALLTSFDRFRREVDASGLMAGVDGFNQQAFGMLTSSRLLEALNVEKEPAAVRERYGKGDPKVHGDAAPMLNEQFLVARRLVEAGARFVTVAYGFWDYHGNNFGNARNDLPLLDQALSALIADLHDRGLQNDVSVIAWGEFGRSPTINKDGGRDHWPRASCALLAGGGMKVGQVIGATDRLGGEPSERPVQFGEVFATLYQNLGVD
;
A
#
# COMPACT_ATOMS: atom_id res chain seq x y z
N ASN A 1 3.73 -3.83 12.31
CA ASN A 1 3.54 -2.43 11.94
C ASN A 1 4.35 -2.11 10.69
N ALA A 2 3.82 -2.48 9.53
CA ALA A 2 4.50 -2.35 8.23
C ALA A 2 4.75 -0.89 7.77
N ALA A 3 4.35 0.10 8.56
CA ALA A 3 4.53 1.51 8.21
C ALA A 3 5.56 2.24 9.08
N ASN A 4 6.26 1.51 9.96
CA ASN A 4 7.34 2.07 10.75
C ASN A 4 8.65 2.01 9.97
N ALA A 5 9.33 3.13 9.84
CA ALA A 5 10.59 3.23 9.08
C ALA A 5 11.81 2.62 9.81
N GLY A 6 11.62 2.10 11.02
CA GLY A 6 12.68 1.42 11.76
C GLY A 6 13.89 2.32 12.00
N TYR A 7 15.07 1.86 11.61
CA TYR A 7 16.31 2.59 11.77
C TYR A 7 16.42 3.90 10.98
N ALA A 8 15.59 4.08 9.95
CA ALA A 8 15.55 5.33 9.19
C ALA A 8 14.90 6.49 9.97
N GLY A 9 14.23 6.16 11.06
CA GLY A 9 13.61 7.13 11.96
C GLY A 9 12.23 7.59 11.53
N ILE A 10 11.50 8.17 12.46
CA ILE A 10 10.08 8.52 12.36
C ILE A 10 9.76 9.49 11.21
N SER A 11 10.73 10.30 10.77
CA SER A 11 10.57 11.21 9.63
C SER A 11 10.41 10.47 8.29
N HIS A 12 10.70 9.18 8.27
CA HIS A 12 10.55 8.30 7.10
C HIS A 12 9.41 7.31 7.23
N ASP A 13 8.57 7.43 8.27
CA ASP A 13 7.36 6.61 8.39
C ASP A 13 6.42 6.86 7.21
N ALA A 14 5.75 5.80 6.78
CA ALA A 14 4.80 5.89 5.70
C ALA A 14 3.58 6.74 6.11
N PHE A 15 3.16 7.64 5.22
CA PHE A 15 1.91 8.36 5.38
C PHE A 15 0.73 7.39 5.27
N ARG A 16 -0.21 7.44 6.24
CA ARG A 16 -1.41 6.61 6.27
C ARG A 16 -2.64 7.50 6.13
N PRO A 17 -3.29 7.56 4.97
CA PRO A 17 -4.55 8.25 4.81
C PRO A 17 -5.69 7.44 5.44
N ALA A 18 -5.86 7.53 6.75
CA ALA A 18 -7.01 6.97 7.45
C ALA A 18 -8.29 7.75 7.10
N ALA A 19 -9.47 7.15 7.36
CA ALA A 19 -10.76 7.78 7.04
C ALA A 19 -10.91 9.19 7.63
N ASP A 20 -10.36 9.43 8.82
CA ASP A 20 -10.40 10.73 9.50
C ASP A 20 -9.32 11.70 9.02
N ALA A 21 -8.27 11.22 8.38
CA ALA A 21 -7.18 12.06 7.88
C ALA A 21 -7.62 13.05 6.80
N LYS A 22 -8.71 12.77 6.08
CA LYS A 22 -9.28 13.73 5.12
C LYS A 22 -9.75 15.02 5.80
N SER A 23 -10.35 14.92 7.00
CA SER A 23 -10.78 16.09 7.78
C SER A 23 -9.59 16.84 8.37
N ASP A 24 -8.54 16.13 8.77
CA ASP A 24 -7.33 16.70 9.35
C ASP A 24 -6.43 17.38 8.32
N MET A 25 -6.60 17.04 7.03
CA MET A 25 -5.90 17.66 5.91
C MET A 25 -6.55 18.94 5.39
N VAL A 26 -7.70 19.34 5.95
CA VAL A 26 -8.40 20.59 5.59
C VAL A 26 -8.02 21.69 6.57
N LEU A 27 -7.54 22.81 6.05
CA LEU A 27 -7.23 23.99 6.86
C LEU A 27 -8.55 24.65 7.35
N ASN A 28 -8.98 24.30 8.56
CA ASN A 28 -10.17 24.87 9.18
C ASN A 28 -9.85 26.25 9.77
N GLY A 29 -10.39 27.32 9.17
CA GLY A 29 -10.27 28.71 9.66
C GLY A 29 -8.90 29.33 9.55
N ILE A 30 -7.95 28.71 8.84
CA ILE A 30 -6.60 29.22 8.58
C ILE A 30 -6.35 29.22 7.07
N THR A 31 -5.88 30.35 6.54
CA THR A 31 -5.41 30.42 5.16
C THR A 31 -4.00 29.86 5.01
N THR A 32 -3.61 29.47 3.80
CA THR A 32 -2.24 29.01 3.49
C THR A 32 -1.17 30.06 3.83
N ASP A 33 -1.48 31.36 3.64
CA ASP A 33 -0.58 32.45 3.97
C ASP A 33 -0.37 32.55 5.47
N ARG A 34 -1.44 32.50 6.28
CA ARG A 34 -1.34 32.49 7.75
C ARG A 34 -0.62 31.25 8.27
N LEU A 35 -0.74 30.10 7.60
CA LEU A 35 0.01 28.90 7.95
C LEU A 35 1.51 29.09 7.65
N ALA A 36 1.84 29.71 6.51
CA ALA A 36 3.22 30.05 6.14
C ALA A 36 3.86 31.06 7.11
N ASP A 37 3.10 32.07 7.52
CA ASP A 37 3.55 33.06 8.53
C ASP A 37 3.83 32.42 9.89
N ARG A 38 2.92 31.54 10.34
CA ARG A 38 3.12 30.80 11.60
C ARG A 38 4.35 29.89 11.54
N ARG A 39 4.59 29.25 10.39
CA ARG A 39 5.79 28.43 10.17
C ARG A 39 7.06 29.28 10.20
N ALA A 40 7.07 30.44 9.54
CA ALA A 40 8.21 31.36 9.55
C ALA A 40 8.52 31.84 10.98
N LEU A 41 7.48 32.14 11.76
CA LEU A 41 7.59 32.54 13.16
C LEU A 41 8.16 31.39 14.02
N LEU A 42 7.64 30.19 13.88
CA LEU A 42 8.13 28.98 14.57
C LEU A 42 9.61 28.74 14.25
N THR A 43 9.99 28.81 12.98
CA THR A 43 11.37 28.65 12.52
C THR A 43 12.31 29.68 13.15
N SER A 44 11.86 30.92 13.36
CA SER A 44 12.66 31.96 13.99
C SER A 44 12.87 31.70 15.50
N PHE A 45 11.88 31.18 16.21
CA PHE A 45 11.99 30.74 17.59
C PHE A 45 12.87 29.48 17.75
N ASP A 46 12.75 28.53 16.84
CA ASP A 46 13.51 27.28 16.89
C ASP A 46 15.00 27.47 16.53
N ARG A 47 15.34 28.55 15.82
CA ARG A 47 16.75 28.89 15.53
C ARG A 47 17.58 29.03 16.79
N PHE A 48 17.03 29.60 17.86
CA PHE A 48 17.69 29.73 19.16
C PHE A 48 17.83 28.38 19.89
N ARG A 49 16.84 27.50 19.75
CA ARG A 49 16.88 26.15 20.36
C ARG A 49 17.87 25.22 19.67
N ARG A 50 18.06 25.34 18.36
CA ARG A 50 18.99 24.50 17.57
C ARG A 50 20.46 24.71 17.94
N GLU A 51 20.82 25.90 18.32
CA GLU A 51 22.21 26.20 18.78
C GLU A 51 22.58 25.42 20.06
N VAL A 52 21.57 24.87 20.77
CA VAL A 52 21.72 24.11 22.02
C VAL A 52 21.40 22.62 21.83
N ASP A 53 20.88 22.20 20.69
CA ASP A 53 20.48 20.79 20.45
C ASP A 53 21.64 19.94 19.93
N ALA A 54 22.38 19.37 20.87
CA ALA A 54 23.44 18.39 20.57
C ALA A 54 22.92 17.00 20.17
N SER A 55 21.59 16.74 20.24
CA SER A 55 20.99 15.41 20.06
C SER A 55 20.50 15.12 18.64
N GLY A 56 20.36 16.15 17.80
CA GLY A 56 19.77 16.05 16.45
C GLY A 56 18.24 15.83 16.43
N LEU A 57 17.58 15.84 17.60
CA LEU A 57 16.14 15.58 17.72
C LEU A 57 15.33 16.68 17.01
N MET A 58 15.81 17.92 17.02
CA MET A 58 15.17 19.05 16.35
C MET A 58 15.19 18.92 14.83
N ALA A 59 16.24 18.34 14.26
CA ALA A 59 16.30 18.07 12.82
C ALA A 59 15.21 17.06 12.36
N GLY A 60 14.94 16.06 13.18
CA GLY A 60 13.83 15.12 12.95
C GLY A 60 12.46 15.80 13.00
N VAL A 61 12.24 16.67 14.00
CA VAL A 61 10.99 17.44 14.13
C VAL A 61 10.80 18.40 12.96
N ASP A 62 11.86 19.03 12.47
CA ASP A 62 11.81 19.90 11.29
C ASP A 62 11.43 19.13 10.03
N GLY A 63 11.99 17.94 9.81
CA GLY A 63 11.60 17.06 8.72
C GLY A 63 10.10 16.70 8.77
N PHE A 64 9.60 16.40 9.96
CA PHE A 64 8.19 16.10 10.19
C PHE A 64 7.29 17.30 9.88
N ASN A 65 7.63 18.47 10.37
CA ASN A 65 6.90 19.71 10.12
C ASN A 65 6.89 20.07 8.63
N GLN A 66 8.00 19.84 7.91
CA GLN A 66 8.07 20.06 6.47
C GLN A 66 7.17 19.10 5.71
N GLN A 67 7.15 17.82 6.06
CA GLN A 67 6.26 16.82 5.44
C GLN A 67 4.79 17.17 5.71
N ALA A 68 4.43 17.44 6.97
CA ALA A 68 3.07 17.82 7.34
C ALA A 68 2.60 19.07 6.59
N PHE A 69 3.44 20.10 6.48
CA PHE A 69 3.13 21.30 5.72
C PHE A 69 2.98 21.00 4.22
N GLY A 70 3.86 20.19 3.65
CA GLY A 70 3.77 19.75 2.26
C GLY A 70 2.47 19.01 1.97
N MET A 71 2.03 18.13 2.88
CA MET A 71 0.76 17.42 2.78
C MET A 71 -0.45 18.37 2.86
N LEU A 72 -0.47 19.27 3.85
CA LEU A 72 -1.57 20.23 4.06
C LEU A 72 -1.72 21.23 2.90
N THR A 73 -0.65 21.51 2.19
CA THR A 73 -0.64 22.45 1.05
C THR A 73 -0.71 21.74 -0.31
N SER A 74 -0.67 20.41 -0.36
CA SER A 74 -0.71 19.65 -1.60
C SER A 74 -2.14 19.46 -2.10
N SER A 75 -2.57 20.31 -3.02
CA SER A 75 -3.84 20.11 -3.74
C SER A 75 -3.88 18.75 -4.47
N ARG A 76 -2.74 18.29 -5.01
CA ARG A 76 -2.64 17.01 -5.72
C ARG A 76 -2.97 15.80 -4.81
N LEU A 77 -2.49 15.82 -3.56
CA LEU A 77 -2.77 14.75 -2.60
C LEU A 77 -4.25 14.71 -2.24
N LEU A 78 -4.84 15.87 -1.91
CA LEU A 78 -6.27 15.98 -1.62
C LEU A 78 -7.14 15.55 -2.79
N GLU A 79 -6.74 15.91 -4.00
CA GLU A 79 -7.42 15.48 -5.23
C GLU A 79 -7.30 13.97 -5.46
N ALA A 80 -6.12 13.38 -5.22
CA ALA A 80 -5.92 11.94 -5.34
C ALA A 80 -6.78 11.14 -4.37
N LEU A 81 -6.97 11.64 -3.15
CA LEU A 81 -7.82 11.00 -2.14
C LEU A 81 -9.33 11.17 -2.39
N ASN A 82 -9.72 12.06 -3.30
CA ASN A 82 -11.13 12.30 -3.62
C ASN A 82 -11.59 11.45 -4.82
N VAL A 83 -12.02 10.22 -4.55
CA VAL A 83 -12.49 9.26 -5.57
C VAL A 83 -13.79 9.69 -6.25
N GLU A 84 -14.57 10.61 -5.65
CA GLU A 84 -15.80 11.12 -6.26
C GLU A 84 -15.53 11.93 -7.54
N LYS A 85 -14.28 12.38 -7.75
CA LYS A 85 -13.86 13.02 -8.99
C LYS A 85 -13.69 12.04 -10.16
N GLU A 86 -13.65 10.73 -9.90
CA GLU A 86 -13.61 9.73 -10.95
C GLU A 86 -14.99 9.51 -11.59
N PRO A 87 -15.04 9.22 -12.89
CA PRO A 87 -16.28 8.82 -13.54
C PRO A 87 -16.93 7.62 -12.83
N ALA A 88 -18.26 7.62 -12.72
CA ALA A 88 -19.01 6.55 -12.05
C ALA A 88 -18.64 5.17 -12.62
N ALA A 89 -18.51 5.05 -13.95
CA ALA A 89 -18.12 3.79 -14.61
C ALA A 89 -16.73 3.26 -14.15
N VAL A 90 -15.79 4.15 -13.87
CA VAL A 90 -14.47 3.75 -13.32
C VAL A 90 -14.64 3.23 -11.90
N ARG A 91 -15.36 3.96 -11.05
CA ARG A 91 -15.62 3.54 -9.66
C ARG A 91 -16.36 2.21 -9.58
N GLU A 92 -17.35 2.01 -10.45
CA GLU A 92 -18.10 0.76 -10.55
C GLU A 92 -17.25 -0.43 -11.00
N ARG A 93 -16.26 -0.21 -11.88
CA ARG A 93 -15.31 -1.25 -12.31
C ARG A 93 -14.53 -1.82 -11.11
N TYR A 94 -14.03 -0.94 -10.23
CA TYR A 94 -13.34 -1.38 -9.00
C TYR A 94 -14.30 -2.04 -8.00
N GLY A 95 -15.55 -1.62 -7.97
CA GLY A 95 -16.53 -2.06 -6.99
C GLY A 95 -16.33 -1.44 -5.62
N LYS A 96 -17.21 -1.78 -4.69
CA LYS A 96 -17.19 -1.21 -3.32
C LYS A 96 -16.37 -2.06 -2.35
N GLY A 97 -16.41 -3.38 -2.53
CA GLY A 97 -15.86 -4.32 -1.56
C GLY A 97 -16.71 -4.45 -0.31
N ASP A 98 -16.12 -4.97 0.78
CA ASP A 98 -16.75 -5.15 2.08
C ASP A 98 -16.02 -4.31 3.13
N PRO A 99 -16.69 -3.34 3.80
CA PRO A 99 -16.08 -2.52 4.86
C PRO A 99 -15.90 -3.26 6.18
N LYS A 100 -16.39 -4.49 6.30
CA LYS A 100 -16.30 -5.25 7.53
C LYS A 100 -14.85 -5.64 7.85
N VAL A 101 -14.42 -5.33 9.06
CA VAL A 101 -13.12 -5.76 9.58
C VAL A 101 -13.27 -7.12 10.27
N HIS A 102 -12.43 -8.06 9.93
CA HIS A 102 -12.35 -9.36 10.55
C HIS A 102 -11.04 -9.49 11.34
N GLY A 103 -11.13 -9.82 12.63
CA GLY A 103 -9.96 -9.94 13.49
C GLY A 103 -9.16 -8.64 13.56
N ASP A 104 -7.86 -8.75 13.37
CA ASP A 104 -6.88 -7.66 13.34
C ASP A 104 -6.47 -7.24 11.91
N ALA A 105 -7.24 -7.68 10.91
CA ALA A 105 -6.97 -7.45 9.50
C ALA A 105 -7.51 -6.09 9.00
N ALA A 106 -7.21 -5.80 7.75
CA ALA A 106 -7.81 -4.68 7.04
C ALA A 106 -9.17 -5.05 6.43
N PRO A 107 -10.10 -4.10 6.21
CA PRO A 107 -11.31 -4.36 5.46
C PRO A 107 -11.00 -4.62 3.98
N MET A 108 -11.93 -5.28 3.29
CA MET A 108 -11.82 -5.52 1.84
C MET A 108 -12.42 -4.34 1.04
N LEU A 109 -11.88 -3.15 1.20
CA LEU A 109 -12.36 -1.96 0.50
C LEU A 109 -11.71 -1.84 -0.88
N ASN A 110 -12.46 -2.17 -1.92
CA ASN A 110 -11.99 -2.11 -3.31
C ASN A 110 -11.61 -0.68 -3.75
N GLU A 111 -12.26 0.33 -3.18
CA GLU A 111 -11.92 1.74 -3.40
C GLU A 111 -10.44 2.06 -3.09
N GLN A 112 -9.80 1.32 -2.18
CA GLN A 112 -8.38 1.53 -1.86
C GLN A 112 -7.45 1.28 -3.05
N PHE A 113 -7.80 0.37 -3.95
CA PHE A 113 -7.05 0.14 -5.18
C PHE A 113 -7.17 1.33 -6.15
N LEU A 114 -8.36 1.93 -6.24
CA LEU A 114 -8.57 3.16 -6.99
C LEU A 114 -7.78 4.34 -6.39
N VAL A 115 -7.81 4.50 -5.07
CA VAL A 115 -6.99 5.51 -4.37
C VAL A 115 -5.50 5.28 -4.62
N ALA A 116 -5.03 4.04 -4.60
CA ALA A 116 -3.62 3.71 -4.87
C ALA A 116 -3.21 4.16 -6.28
N ARG A 117 -4.01 3.86 -7.31
CA ARG A 117 -3.75 4.33 -8.68
C ARG A 117 -3.69 5.87 -8.74
N ARG A 118 -4.64 6.57 -8.11
CA ARG A 118 -4.68 8.03 -8.08
C ARG A 118 -3.49 8.65 -7.36
N LEU A 119 -3.03 8.03 -6.28
CA LEU A 119 -1.82 8.45 -5.56
C LEU A 119 -0.57 8.33 -6.43
N VAL A 120 -0.45 7.22 -7.18
CA VAL A 120 0.67 7.02 -8.12
C VAL A 120 0.64 8.10 -9.22
N GLU A 121 -0.51 8.39 -9.81
CA GLU A 121 -0.66 9.49 -10.79
C GLU A 121 -0.34 10.86 -10.18
N ALA A 122 -0.62 11.06 -8.90
CA ALA A 122 -0.26 12.28 -8.18
C ALA A 122 1.24 12.38 -7.83
N GLY A 123 2.02 11.31 -8.09
CA GLY A 123 3.47 11.27 -7.93
C GLY A 123 3.96 10.45 -6.73
N ALA A 124 3.09 9.70 -6.05
CA ALA A 124 3.53 8.76 -5.03
C ALA A 124 4.32 7.61 -5.68
N ARG A 125 5.55 7.39 -5.23
CA ARG A 125 6.44 6.37 -5.81
C ARG A 125 6.18 4.97 -5.28
N PHE A 126 5.63 4.86 -4.08
CA PHE A 126 5.32 3.60 -3.43
C PHE A 126 4.01 3.71 -2.66
N VAL A 127 3.07 2.81 -2.93
CA VAL A 127 1.77 2.76 -2.26
C VAL A 127 1.52 1.34 -1.81
N THR A 128 1.21 1.15 -0.52
CA THR A 128 0.84 -0.15 0.03
C THR A 128 -0.64 -0.16 0.36
N VAL A 129 -1.34 -1.18 -0.09
CA VAL A 129 -2.72 -1.48 0.26
C VAL A 129 -2.76 -2.72 1.13
N ALA A 130 -3.27 -2.59 2.36
CA ALA A 130 -3.59 -3.74 3.19
C ALA A 130 -5.05 -4.14 2.89
N TYR A 131 -5.28 -5.42 2.59
CA TYR A 131 -6.55 -5.86 2.05
C TYR A 131 -6.95 -7.24 2.58
N GLY A 132 -8.06 -7.30 3.30
CA GLY A 132 -8.72 -8.51 3.72
C GLY A 132 -8.10 -9.26 4.89
N PHE A 133 -8.80 -10.31 5.28
CA PHE A 133 -8.39 -11.29 6.28
C PHE A 133 -8.26 -12.66 5.61
N TRP A 134 -7.05 -13.11 5.37
CA TRP A 134 -6.76 -14.35 4.63
C TRP A 134 -6.36 -15.52 5.53
N ASP A 135 -6.47 -15.33 6.85
CA ASP A 135 -6.08 -16.32 7.88
C ASP A 135 -7.20 -17.32 8.17
N TYR A 136 -7.59 -18.10 7.16
CA TYR A 136 -8.73 -19.02 7.24
C TYR A 136 -8.38 -20.34 7.90
N HIS A 137 -8.24 -20.34 9.23
CA HIS A 137 -8.07 -21.56 10.03
C HIS A 137 -9.33 -22.42 10.11
N GLY A 138 -10.47 -21.93 9.64
CA GLY A 138 -11.73 -22.66 9.52
C GLY A 138 -12.47 -22.22 8.25
N ASN A 139 -13.34 -23.10 7.71
CA ASN A 139 -14.20 -22.83 6.56
C ASN A 139 -13.47 -22.14 5.37
N ASN A 140 -12.26 -22.59 5.06
CA ASN A 140 -11.41 -21.95 4.05
C ASN A 140 -12.12 -21.76 2.70
N PHE A 141 -12.84 -22.78 2.22
CA PHE A 141 -13.50 -22.71 0.93
C PHE A 141 -14.71 -21.79 0.91
N GLY A 142 -15.46 -21.71 2.02
CA GLY A 142 -16.59 -20.78 2.16
C GLY A 142 -16.11 -19.34 2.16
N ASN A 143 -15.11 -19.03 2.99
CA ASN A 143 -14.52 -17.71 3.06
C ASN A 143 -13.89 -17.30 1.72
N ALA A 144 -13.10 -18.16 1.11
CA ALA A 144 -12.47 -17.86 -0.19
C ALA A 144 -13.49 -17.61 -1.30
N ARG A 145 -14.64 -18.30 -1.34
CA ARG A 145 -15.70 -18.03 -2.31
C ARG A 145 -16.33 -16.66 -2.16
N ASN A 146 -16.35 -16.10 -0.96
CA ASN A 146 -16.86 -14.75 -0.70
C ASN A 146 -15.81 -13.69 -1.02
N ASP A 147 -14.56 -13.91 -0.64
CA ASP A 147 -13.52 -12.90 -0.57
C ASP A 147 -12.70 -12.79 -1.87
N LEU A 148 -12.42 -13.92 -2.52
CA LEU A 148 -11.66 -13.92 -3.78
C LEU A 148 -12.32 -13.12 -4.91
N PRO A 149 -13.65 -13.13 -5.10
CA PRO A 149 -14.28 -12.30 -6.13
C PRO A 149 -14.09 -10.79 -5.89
N LEU A 150 -14.04 -10.35 -4.62
CA LEU A 150 -13.78 -8.94 -4.29
C LEU A 150 -12.34 -8.54 -4.65
N LEU A 151 -11.37 -9.39 -4.31
CA LEU A 151 -9.98 -9.18 -4.68
C LEU A 151 -9.80 -9.21 -6.20
N ASP A 152 -10.39 -10.18 -6.88
CA ASP A 152 -10.31 -10.32 -8.33
C ASP A 152 -10.84 -9.06 -9.03
N GLN A 153 -12.01 -8.58 -8.62
CA GLN A 153 -12.59 -7.36 -9.15
C GLN A 153 -11.67 -6.15 -8.97
N ALA A 154 -11.17 -5.93 -7.76
CA ALA A 154 -10.35 -4.76 -7.47
C ALA A 154 -8.99 -4.79 -8.18
N LEU A 155 -8.32 -5.94 -8.14
CA LEU A 155 -6.99 -6.12 -8.72
C LEU A 155 -7.02 -6.10 -10.25
N SER A 156 -7.98 -6.79 -10.86
CA SER A 156 -8.15 -6.78 -12.32
C SER A 156 -8.54 -5.38 -12.83
N ALA A 157 -9.41 -4.66 -12.09
CA ALA A 157 -9.75 -3.28 -12.41
C ALA A 157 -8.52 -2.37 -12.34
N LEU A 158 -7.68 -2.51 -11.31
CA LEU A 158 -6.43 -1.74 -11.19
C LEU A 158 -5.50 -1.98 -12.38
N ILE A 159 -5.26 -3.24 -12.73
CA ILE A 159 -4.36 -3.60 -13.84
C ILE A 159 -4.90 -3.08 -15.18
N ALA A 160 -6.21 -3.24 -15.42
CA ALA A 160 -6.85 -2.73 -16.62
C ALA A 160 -6.83 -1.19 -16.69
N ASP A 161 -7.09 -0.49 -15.57
CA ASP A 161 -7.09 0.97 -15.52
C ASP A 161 -5.67 1.54 -15.76
N LEU A 162 -4.64 0.90 -15.21
CA LEU A 162 -3.24 1.26 -15.48
C LEU A 162 -2.91 1.07 -16.98
N HIS A 163 -3.40 0.01 -17.60
CA HIS A 163 -3.23 -0.23 -19.04
C HIS A 163 -3.97 0.82 -19.88
N ASP A 164 -5.25 1.10 -19.57
CA ASP A 164 -6.07 2.09 -20.28
C ASP A 164 -5.46 3.50 -20.23
N ARG A 165 -4.64 3.78 -19.20
CA ARG A 165 -3.92 5.06 -18.98
C ARG A 165 -2.50 5.06 -19.55
N GLY A 166 -2.03 3.98 -20.12
CA GLY A 166 -0.67 3.86 -20.64
C GLY A 166 0.41 3.73 -19.56
N LEU A 167 0.03 3.42 -18.31
CA LEU A 167 0.93 3.34 -17.15
C LEU A 167 1.47 1.93 -16.90
N GLN A 168 1.09 0.95 -17.72
CA GLN A 168 1.45 -0.46 -17.53
C GLN A 168 2.97 -0.74 -17.53
N ASN A 169 3.77 0.13 -18.12
CA ASN A 169 5.23 -0.01 -18.14
C ASN A 169 5.92 0.76 -17.01
N ASP A 170 5.22 1.75 -16.43
CA ASP A 170 5.79 2.64 -15.42
C ASP A 170 5.39 2.24 -13.99
N VAL A 171 4.35 1.42 -13.84
CA VAL A 171 3.81 1.03 -12.53
C VAL A 171 3.87 -0.48 -12.36
N SER A 172 4.63 -0.92 -11.36
CA SER A 172 4.64 -2.33 -10.91
C SER A 172 3.56 -2.56 -9.88
N VAL A 173 2.74 -3.57 -10.09
CA VAL A 173 1.73 -4.05 -9.13
C VAL A 173 2.17 -5.39 -8.59
N ILE A 174 2.18 -5.52 -7.26
CA ILE A 174 2.53 -6.77 -6.57
C ILE A 174 1.46 -7.09 -5.54
N ALA A 175 0.95 -8.31 -5.60
CA ALA A 175 0.06 -8.87 -4.59
C ALA A 175 0.70 -10.14 -4.02
N TRP A 176 0.95 -10.16 -2.72
CA TRP A 176 1.50 -11.30 -2.01
C TRP A 176 1.04 -11.33 -0.55
N GLY A 177 1.27 -12.47 0.11
CA GLY A 177 1.18 -12.63 1.55
C GLY A 177 2.54 -12.98 2.14
N GLU A 178 2.60 -13.06 3.48
CA GLU A 178 3.82 -13.32 4.24
C GLU A 178 4.30 -14.77 4.09
N PHE A 179 3.38 -15.73 3.94
CA PHE A 179 3.64 -17.16 3.72
C PHE A 179 2.41 -17.84 3.09
N GLY A 180 2.54 -19.08 2.71
CA GLY A 180 1.45 -19.88 2.14
C GLY A 180 0.58 -20.57 3.19
N ARG A 181 -0.31 -21.42 2.71
CA ARG A 181 -1.24 -22.20 3.53
C ARG A 181 -1.02 -23.70 3.36
N SER A 182 -1.25 -24.46 4.42
CA SER A 182 -1.01 -25.90 4.45
C SER A 182 -1.74 -26.61 3.28
N PRO A 183 -1.09 -27.58 2.62
CA PRO A 183 -1.74 -28.42 1.61
C PRO A 183 -2.90 -29.23 2.20
N THR A 184 -2.76 -29.63 3.46
CA THR A 184 -3.76 -30.41 4.19
C THR A 184 -4.81 -29.50 4.81
N ILE A 185 -6.07 -29.86 4.64
CA ILE A 185 -7.21 -29.23 5.31
C ILE A 185 -7.28 -29.75 6.74
N ASN A 186 -7.40 -28.85 7.71
CA ASN A 186 -7.53 -29.18 9.11
C ASN A 186 -8.97 -29.63 9.49
N LYS A 187 -9.18 -30.03 10.74
CA LYS A 187 -10.46 -30.53 11.24
C LYS A 187 -11.62 -29.52 11.17
N ASP A 188 -11.30 -28.22 11.11
CA ASP A 188 -12.29 -27.13 11.06
C ASP A 188 -12.54 -26.67 9.62
N GLY A 189 -12.06 -27.42 8.63
CA GLY A 189 -12.20 -27.11 7.20
C GLY A 189 -11.33 -25.94 6.77
N GLY A 190 -10.32 -25.58 7.55
CA GLY A 190 -9.39 -24.50 7.31
C GLY A 190 -8.02 -24.96 6.81
N ARG A 191 -7.10 -24.01 6.67
CA ARG A 191 -5.70 -24.24 6.35
C ARG A 191 -4.82 -23.51 7.35
N ASP A 192 -3.81 -24.20 7.86
CA ASP A 192 -2.85 -23.65 8.80
C ASP A 192 -1.71 -22.92 8.07
N HIS A 193 -0.86 -22.20 8.81
CA HIS A 193 0.30 -21.51 8.27
C HIS A 193 1.30 -22.49 7.65
N TRP A 194 1.82 -22.15 6.47
CA TRP A 194 2.77 -23.00 5.76
C TRP A 194 3.90 -22.18 5.14
N PRO A 195 5.01 -21.95 5.86
CA PRO A 195 6.09 -21.08 5.40
C PRO A 195 6.98 -21.71 4.32
N ARG A 196 6.76 -22.99 3.98
CA ARG A 196 7.58 -23.71 2.98
C ARG A 196 7.28 -23.33 1.55
N ALA A 197 6.05 -22.88 1.26
CA ALA A 197 5.64 -22.47 -0.06
C ALA A 197 4.71 -21.28 0.02
N SER A 198 4.86 -20.34 -0.89
CA SER A 198 3.97 -19.19 -1.08
C SER A 198 3.91 -18.83 -2.54
N CYS A 199 3.11 -17.84 -2.89
CA CYS A 199 3.06 -17.29 -4.24
C CYS A 199 2.93 -15.76 -4.20
N ALA A 200 3.30 -15.12 -5.30
CA ALA A 200 3.11 -13.71 -5.52
C ALA A 200 2.59 -13.48 -6.94
N LEU A 201 1.74 -12.47 -7.13
CA LEU A 201 1.34 -11.98 -8.43
C LEU A 201 2.09 -10.68 -8.70
N LEU A 202 2.72 -10.59 -9.87
CA LEU A 202 3.42 -9.40 -10.34
C LEU A 202 2.85 -8.99 -11.69
N ALA A 203 2.60 -7.69 -11.87
CA ALA A 203 2.11 -7.15 -13.14
C ALA A 203 2.69 -5.75 -13.40
N GLY A 204 2.79 -5.38 -14.67
CA GLY A 204 3.25 -4.05 -15.08
C GLY A 204 4.74 -3.81 -14.91
N GLY A 205 5.15 -2.54 -14.83
CA GLY A 205 6.54 -2.10 -14.60
C GLY A 205 7.54 -2.55 -15.67
N GLY A 206 7.09 -2.76 -16.91
CA GLY A 206 7.94 -3.27 -17.99
C GLY A 206 8.36 -4.75 -17.84
N MET A 207 7.84 -5.45 -16.83
CA MET A 207 8.13 -6.86 -16.62
C MET A 207 7.53 -7.75 -17.72
N LYS A 208 8.18 -8.86 -18.00
CA LYS A 208 7.64 -9.88 -18.91
C LYS A 208 6.51 -10.64 -18.19
N VAL A 209 5.27 -10.29 -18.51
CA VAL A 209 4.05 -10.85 -17.91
C VAL A 209 3.50 -12.05 -18.70
N GLY A 210 2.42 -12.66 -18.22
CA GLY A 210 1.75 -13.78 -18.87
C GLY A 210 2.50 -15.12 -18.72
N GLN A 211 3.30 -15.27 -17.67
CA GLN A 211 4.06 -16.48 -17.37
C GLN A 211 3.91 -16.90 -15.91
N VAL A 212 4.15 -18.16 -15.65
CA VAL A 212 4.29 -18.73 -14.31
C VAL A 212 5.76 -19.09 -14.10
N ILE A 213 6.34 -18.67 -13.00
CA ILE A 213 7.73 -18.96 -12.63
C ILE A 213 7.73 -19.82 -11.38
N GLY A 214 8.36 -20.99 -11.48
CA GLY A 214 8.40 -21.96 -10.40
C GLY A 214 7.16 -22.85 -10.34
N ALA A 215 7.32 -23.99 -9.69
CA ALA A 215 6.25 -24.91 -9.37
C ALA A 215 6.46 -25.57 -8.02
N THR A 216 5.39 -26.06 -7.42
CA THR A 216 5.44 -26.90 -6.23
C THR A 216 5.43 -28.38 -6.61
N ASP A 217 5.65 -29.24 -5.62
CA ASP A 217 5.34 -30.65 -5.73
C ASP A 217 3.83 -30.87 -6.00
N ARG A 218 3.44 -32.11 -6.30
CA ARG A 218 2.06 -32.47 -6.66
C ARG A 218 1.04 -32.13 -5.57
N LEU A 219 1.49 -32.01 -4.32
CA LEU A 219 0.61 -31.71 -3.18
C LEU A 219 0.59 -30.23 -2.81
N GLY A 220 1.41 -29.41 -3.45
CA GLY A 220 1.54 -27.99 -3.09
C GLY A 220 2.32 -27.77 -1.79
N GLY A 221 3.12 -28.74 -1.37
CA GLY A 221 3.82 -28.73 -0.10
C GLY A 221 5.13 -27.96 -0.11
N GLU A 222 5.93 -28.17 -1.14
CA GLU A 222 7.27 -27.55 -1.25
C GLU A 222 7.55 -27.12 -2.69
N PRO A 223 8.37 -26.08 -2.89
CA PRO A 223 8.87 -25.73 -4.21
C PRO A 223 9.70 -26.89 -4.78
N SER A 224 9.42 -27.32 -6.00
CA SER A 224 10.09 -28.44 -6.65
C SER A 224 10.80 -28.05 -7.94
N GLU A 225 10.35 -27.02 -8.63
CA GLU A 225 10.89 -26.53 -9.88
C GLU A 225 11.11 -25.02 -9.79
N ARG A 226 12.31 -24.57 -10.15
CA ARG A 226 12.70 -23.15 -10.18
C ARG A 226 12.16 -22.38 -8.97
N PRO A 227 12.55 -22.71 -7.73
CA PRO A 227 12.11 -21.96 -6.55
C PRO A 227 12.54 -20.49 -6.67
N VAL A 228 11.62 -19.58 -6.34
CA VAL A 228 11.86 -18.13 -6.32
C VAL A 228 12.09 -17.71 -4.87
N GLN A 229 13.20 -17.01 -4.64
CA GLN A 229 13.52 -16.47 -3.33
C GLN A 229 13.02 -15.02 -3.20
N PHE A 230 12.74 -14.57 -1.99
CA PHE A 230 12.36 -13.17 -1.72
C PHE A 230 13.38 -12.17 -2.28
N GLY A 231 14.68 -12.49 -2.20
CA GLY A 231 15.73 -11.65 -2.76
C GLY A 231 15.58 -11.39 -4.25
N GLU A 232 15.11 -12.37 -5.04
CA GLU A 232 14.89 -12.20 -6.48
C GLU A 232 13.70 -11.25 -6.75
N VAL A 233 12.64 -11.36 -5.94
CA VAL A 233 11.49 -10.46 -6.04
C VAL A 233 11.90 -9.04 -5.64
N PHE A 234 12.63 -8.86 -4.54
CA PHE A 234 13.12 -7.56 -4.12
C PHE A 234 14.10 -6.94 -5.12
N ALA A 235 15.00 -7.73 -5.72
CA ALA A 235 15.90 -7.24 -6.76
C ALA A 235 15.11 -6.70 -7.97
N THR A 236 14.06 -7.42 -8.39
CA THR A 236 13.15 -6.95 -9.47
C THR A 236 12.47 -5.64 -9.09
N LEU A 237 11.99 -5.52 -7.84
CA LEU A 237 11.34 -4.31 -7.36
C LEU A 237 12.29 -3.12 -7.29
N TYR A 238 13.48 -3.32 -6.73
CA TYR A 238 14.48 -2.27 -6.62
C TYR A 238 14.92 -1.79 -8.00
N GLN A 239 15.15 -2.71 -8.93
CA GLN A 239 15.44 -2.34 -10.32
C GLN A 239 14.33 -1.49 -10.93
N ASN A 240 13.05 -1.86 -10.75
CA ASN A 240 11.92 -1.09 -11.25
C ASN A 240 11.80 0.30 -10.58
N LEU A 241 12.26 0.42 -9.33
CA LEU A 241 12.32 1.69 -8.60
C LEU A 241 13.55 2.54 -8.96
N GLY A 242 14.47 2.02 -9.77
CA GLY A 242 15.73 2.66 -10.11
C GLY A 242 16.73 2.68 -8.95
N VAL A 243 16.71 1.65 -8.10
CA VAL A 243 17.66 1.43 -7.01
C VAL A 243 18.56 0.28 -7.42
N ASP A 244 19.88 0.51 -7.47
CA ASP A 244 20.92 -0.48 -7.77
C ASP A 244 21.28 -1.32 -6.54
#